data_31cd039001cdf0ded0b78bda646f9d2b
#
_entry.id   31cd039001cdf0ded0b78bda646f9d2b
#
_cell.length_a   1.000
_cell.length_b   1.000
_cell.length_c   1.000
_cell.angle_alpha   90.00
_cell.angle_beta   90.00
_cell.angle_gamma   90.00
#
_symmetry.space_group_name_H-M   'P 1'
#
loop_
_entity.id
_entity.type
_entity.pdbx_description
1 polymer ?
#
loop_
_entity_poly.entity_id
_entity_poly.type
_entity_poly.pdbx_seq_one_letter_code
_entity_poly.pdbx_strand_id
1 'polypeptide(L)'
;MLYNLVLGLIDQYTFLNVFKYLTVRTGLAMFTSMLIVLLVGTPFINFFSARQILNPIRDDGPTDHIIKKIGTPTMGGVLILLGLFSGILLWGDLSNNYVWFLLYIVTSYGLLGAYDDYKKIKFNNSSGISFRFKIIAQILIALLGILILMQFSQNDQLKDLYFPFFKNLVINLGWFFIPFAVFIIVGSSNAVNLTDGLDGLATVPVILVAACFAFICYVTGNIVFSEYLQILYIEGMGEASVFCGSIIGACLGFLWFNAPPAKIFMGDTGSLALGGSLGAVGIITKHEIVLAITGGLFVLEAVSVIVQVLSFKLTGKRVFKMAPIHHHFEKKGWAESTVVIRFWIISIILAMIGLATLKLR
;
A
#
# COMPACT_ATOMS: atom_id res chain seq x y z
N MET A 1 20.48 -5.89 6.43
CA MET A 1 21.88 -5.48 6.71
C MET A 1 22.26 -5.77 8.16
N LEU A 2 21.62 -5.14 9.14
CA LEU A 2 21.88 -5.39 10.58
C LEU A 2 21.55 -6.85 10.95
N TYR A 3 20.48 -7.41 10.42
CA TYR A 3 20.12 -8.83 10.58
C TYR A 3 21.27 -9.76 10.19
N ASN A 4 21.89 -9.58 9.02
CA ASN A 4 23.00 -10.43 8.57
C ASN A 4 24.27 -10.25 9.43
N LEU A 5 24.53 -9.04 9.95
CA LEU A 5 25.63 -8.81 10.91
C LEU A 5 25.36 -9.55 12.23
N VAL A 6 24.14 -9.48 12.73
CA VAL A 6 23.73 -10.15 13.96
C VAL A 6 23.84 -11.66 13.82
N LEU A 7 23.45 -12.24 12.67
CA LEU A 7 23.58 -13.68 12.41
C LEU A 7 25.03 -14.17 12.56
N GLY A 8 26.01 -13.38 12.11
CA GLY A 8 27.43 -13.72 12.24
C GLY A 8 27.97 -13.67 13.68
N LEU A 9 27.23 -13.04 14.61
CA LEU A 9 27.63 -12.89 16.02
C LEU A 9 26.87 -13.84 16.97
N ILE A 10 25.88 -14.57 16.47
CA ILE A 10 25.01 -15.42 17.30
C ILE A 10 25.79 -16.52 18.02
N ASP A 11 26.79 -17.09 17.38
CA ASP A 11 27.61 -18.15 17.98
C ASP A 11 28.47 -17.64 19.15
N GLN A 12 28.74 -16.33 19.20
CA GLN A 12 29.47 -15.69 20.30
C GLN A 12 28.54 -15.19 21.42
N TYR A 13 27.31 -14.78 21.04
CA TYR A 13 26.36 -14.15 21.98
C TYR A 13 24.97 -14.78 21.84
N THR A 14 24.65 -15.74 22.70
CA THR A 14 23.39 -16.51 22.67
C THR A 14 22.10 -15.65 22.76
N PHE A 15 22.15 -14.50 23.44
CA PHE A 15 20.98 -13.60 23.52
C PHE A 15 20.58 -13.02 22.15
N LEU A 16 21.49 -12.99 21.17
CA LEU A 16 21.21 -12.55 19.81
C LEU A 16 20.31 -13.55 19.03
N ASN A 17 20.09 -14.76 19.54
CA ASN A 17 19.16 -15.72 18.94
C ASN A 17 17.73 -15.16 18.80
N VAL A 18 17.33 -14.18 19.61
CA VAL A 18 16.02 -13.51 19.49
C VAL A 18 15.79 -12.90 18.11
N PHE A 19 16.83 -12.46 17.43
CA PHE A 19 16.73 -11.86 16.08
C PHE A 19 16.53 -12.89 14.95
N LYS A 20 16.62 -14.19 15.23
CA LYS A 20 16.21 -15.25 14.30
C LYS A 20 14.69 -15.32 14.14
N TYR A 21 13.95 -14.90 15.16
CA TYR A 21 12.49 -14.96 15.14
C TYR A 21 11.92 -13.87 14.21
N LEU A 22 11.16 -14.32 13.23
CA LEU A 22 10.53 -13.45 12.23
C LEU A 22 9.60 -12.41 12.87
N THR A 23 8.84 -12.80 13.89
CA THR A 23 7.95 -11.91 14.65
C THR A 23 8.69 -10.76 15.32
N VAL A 24 9.87 -11.04 15.90
CA VAL A 24 10.74 -10.02 16.50
C VAL A 24 11.25 -9.06 15.45
N ARG A 25 11.74 -9.57 14.31
CA ARG A 25 12.23 -8.73 13.22
C ARG A 25 11.13 -7.86 12.62
N THR A 26 9.93 -8.43 12.43
CA THR A 26 8.76 -7.66 11.97
C THR A 26 8.39 -6.54 12.94
N GLY A 27 8.37 -6.82 14.25
CA GLY A 27 8.13 -5.80 15.28
C GLY A 27 9.20 -4.71 15.32
N LEU A 28 10.48 -5.09 15.19
CA LEU A 28 11.59 -4.15 15.14
C LEU A 28 11.59 -3.30 13.87
N ALA A 29 11.26 -3.89 12.72
CA ALA A 29 11.10 -3.17 11.47
C ALA A 29 9.97 -2.15 11.56
N MET A 30 8.82 -2.53 12.13
CA MET A 30 7.69 -1.63 12.37
C MET A 30 8.09 -0.48 13.30
N PHE A 31 8.73 -0.78 14.43
CA PHE A 31 9.15 0.25 15.39
C PHE A 31 10.19 1.19 14.79
N THR A 32 11.21 0.65 14.09
CA THR A 32 12.26 1.45 13.44
C THR A 32 11.66 2.37 12.38
N SER A 33 10.79 1.85 11.51
CA SER A 33 10.12 2.63 10.47
C SER A 33 9.31 3.78 11.08
N MET A 34 8.52 3.49 12.12
CA MET A 34 7.74 4.51 12.83
C MET A 34 8.64 5.57 13.46
N LEU A 35 9.69 5.15 14.17
CA LEU A 35 10.60 6.06 14.86
C LEU A 35 11.30 7.00 13.87
N ILE A 36 11.80 6.50 12.75
CA ILE A 36 12.45 7.32 11.71
C ILE A 36 11.48 8.38 11.17
N VAL A 37 10.24 8.00 10.86
CA VAL A 37 9.24 8.96 10.37
C VAL A 37 8.91 10.01 11.43
N LEU A 38 8.78 9.64 12.69
CA LEU A 38 8.51 10.59 13.78
C LEU A 38 9.67 11.56 13.99
N LEU A 39 10.93 11.08 13.97
CA LEU A 39 12.11 11.91 14.15
C LEU A 39 12.34 12.87 12.98
N VAL A 40 12.19 12.39 11.76
CA VAL A 40 12.45 13.18 10.54
C VAL A 40 11.24 14.03 10.13
N GLY A 41 10.03 13.67 10.56
CA GLY A 41 8.79 14.28 10.08
C GLY A 41 8.70 15.78 10.34
N THR A 42 8.95 16.23 11.57
CA THR A 42 8.88 17.67 11.89
C THR A 42 9.93 18.50 11.13
N PRO A 43 11.25 18.14 11.11
CA PRO A 43 12.23 18.82 10.26
C PRO A 43 11.86 18.87 8.78
N PHE A 44 11.33 17.74 8.25
CA PHE A 44 10.90 17.62 6.87
C PHE A 44 9.75 18.58 6.54
N ILE A 45 8.71 18.60 7.36
CA ILE A 45 7.54 19.48 7.18
C ILE A 45 8.00 20.95 7.20
N ASN A 46 8.83 21.33 8.17
CA ASN A 46 9.33 22.69 8.29
C ASN A 46 10.17 23.11 7.06
N PHE A 47 11.00 22.20 6.55
CA PHE A 47 11.80 22.45 5.35
C PHE A 47 10.94 22.66 4.10
N PHE A 48 9.87 21.85 3.91
CA PHE A 48 8.96 21.97 2.78
C PHE A 48 8.09 23.22 2.89
N SER A 49 7.59 23.54 4.08
CA SER A 49 6.82 24.75 4.34
C SER A 49 7.66 26.02 4.10
N ALA A 50 8.91 26.05 4.55
CA ALA A 50 9.80 27.19 4.34
C ALA A 50 10.14 27.44 2.86
N ARG A 51 10.13 26.39 2.04
CA ARG A 51 10.35 26.47 0.59
C ARG A 51 9.07 26.64 -0.21
N GLN A 52 7.92 26.78 0.44
CA GLN A 52 6.60 26.89 -0.20
C GLN A 52 6.30 25.74 -1.17
N ILE A 53 6.75 24.53 -0.82
CA ILE A 53 6.46 23.30 -1.55
C ILE A 53 5.06 22.83 -1.13
N LEU A 54 4.05 23.52 -1.65
CA LEU A 54 2.66 23.36 -1.27
C LEU A 54 1.89 22.55 -2.31
N ASN A 55 0.81 21.91 -1.87
CA ASN A 55 -0.07 21.20 -2.79
C ASN A 55 -0.90 22.19 -3.62
N PRO A 56 -0.84 22.15 -4.97
CA PRO A 56 -1.75 22.96 -5.79
C PRO A 56 -3.18 22.44 -5.61
N ILE A 57 -4.06 23.32 -5.15
CA ILE A 57 -5.46 22.97 -4.86
C ILE A 57 -6.25 22.88 -6.16
N ARG A 58 -7.15 21.91 -6.27
CA ARG A 58 -8.06 21.77 -7.41
C ARG A 58 -9.23 22.74 -7.25
N ASP A 59 -9.52 23.52 -8.30
CA ASP A 59 -10.64 24.45 -8.34
C ASP A 59 -12.03 23.76 -8.26
N ASP A 60 -12.09 22.46 -8.63
CA ASP A 60 -13.31 21.64 -8.67
C ASP A 60 -13.69 21.03 -7.31
N GLY A 61 -12.84 21.18 -6.29
CA GLY A 61 -13.02 20.60 -4.95
C GLY A 61 -14.14 21.25 -4.13
N PRO A 62 -14.50 20.66 -2.95
CA PRO A 62 -15.35 21.33 -1.98
C PRO A 62 -14.72 22.67 -1.55
N THR A 63 -15.55 23.73 -1.43
CA THR A 63 -15.09 25.09 -1.08
C THR A 63 -14.34 25.14 0.24
N ASP A 64 -14.72 24.30 1.21
CA ASP A 64 -14.05 24.18 2.52
C ASP A 64 -12.59 23.70 2.40
N HIS A 65 -12.28 22.85 1.40
CA HIS A 65 -10.92 22.38 1.15
C HIS A 65 -10.03 23.51 0.63
N ILE A 66 -10.58 24.39 -0.22
CA ILE A 66 -9.87 25.54 -0.77
C ILE A 66 -9.40 26.47 0.35
N ILE A 67 -10.21 26.65 1.39
CA ILE A 67 -9.90 27.59 2.48
C ILE A 67 -8.99 26.96 3.55
N LYS A 68 -9.25 25.69 3.95
CA LYS A 68 -8.58 25.06 5.10
C LYS A 68 -7.26 24.35 4.76
N LYS A 69 -7.07 23.97 3.50
CA LYS A 69 -5.89 23.18 3.06
C LYS A 69 -4.83 24.01 2.33
N ILE A 70 -5.04 25.34 2.21
CA ILE A 70 -4.02 26.26 1.70
C ILE A 70 -2.81 26.24 2.63
N GLY A 71 -1.61 26.04 2.05
CA GLY A 71 -0.36 26.09 2.82
C GLY A 71 0.10 24.76 3.38
N THR A 72 -0.67 23.67 3.21
CA THR A 72 -0.20 22.33 3.62
C THR A 72 0.79 21.76 2.62
N PRO A 73 2.02 21.37 3.05
CA PRO A 73 2.99 20.74 2.18
C PRO A 73 2.53 19.36 1.69
N THR A 74 3.03 18.95 0.53
CA THR A 74 2.80 17.64 -0.08
C THR A 74 4.07 16.81 -0.12
N MET A 75 4.06 15.66 -0.83
CA MET A 75 5.17 14.69 -0.93
C MET A 75 5.51 14.00 0.40
N GLY A 76 4.55 13.88 1.32
CA GLY A 76 4.73 13.11 2.57
C GLY A 76 5.06 11.64 2.34
N GLY A 77 4.78 11.11 1.15
CA GLY A 77 5.20 9.79 0.73
C GLY A 77 6.71 9.56 0.80
N VAL A 78 7.54 10.61 0.68
CA VAL A 78 8.99 10.51 0.87
C VAL A 78 9.33 10.09 2.29
N LEU A 79 8.62 10.62 3.30
CA LEU A 79 8.79 10.21 4.71
C LEU A 79 8.40 8.75 4.91
N ILE A 80 7.29 8.32 4.30
CA ILE A 80 6.82 6.93 4.36
C ILE A 80 7.88 6.01 3.75
N LEU A 81 8.38 6.31 2.55
CA LEU A 81 9.41 5.52 1.88
C LEU A 81 10.70 5.46 2.69
N LEU A 82 11.13 6.58 3.27
CA LEU A 82 12.33 6.64 4.11
C LEU A 82 12.19 5.73 5.34
N GLY A 83 11.05 5.76 6.03
CA GLY A 83 10.75 4.85 7.14
C GLY A 83 10.72 3.40 6.70
N LEU A 84 10.01 3.08 5.62
CA LEU A 84 9.89 1.73 5.06
C LEU A 84 11.26 1.15 4.70
N PHE A 85 12.08 1.90 3.93
CA PHE A 85 13.42 1.44 3.57
C PHE A 85 14.31 1.24 4.79
N SER A 86 14.23 2.11 5.79
CA SER A 86 15.00 1.96 7.03
C SER A 86 14.63 0.66 7.76
N GLY A 87 13.33 0.33 7.87
CA GLY A 87 12.87 -0.90 8.50
C GLY A 87 13.32 -2.16 7.77
N ILE A 88 13.03 -2.25 6.46
CA ILE A 88 13.33 -3.46 5.68
C ILE A 88 14.83 -3.68 5.48
N LEU A 89 15.61 -2.63 5.21
CA LEU A 89 17.06 -2.77 4.99
C LEU A 89 17.81 -3.14 6.27
N LEU A 90 17.33 -2.72 7.45
CA LEU A 90 17.93 -3.10 8.72
C LEU A 90 17.56 -4.53 9.13
N TRP A 91 16.30 -4.91 9.05
CA TRP A 91 15.75 -6.11 9.67
C TRP A 91 15.35 -7.22 8.71
N GLY A 92 15.15 -6.92 7.42
CA GLY A 92 14.83 -7.92 6.38
C GLY A 92 16.05 -8.76 6.00
N ASP A 93 15.77 -9.97 5.55
CA ASP A 93 16.76 -10.81 4.90
C ASP A 93 16.93 -10.40 3.44
N LEU A 94 18.04 -9.71 3.15
CA LEU A 94 18.36 -9.23 1.80
C LEU A 94 18.85 -10.34 0.85
N SER A 95 18.99 -11.59 1.31
CA SER A 95 19.23 -12.73 0.42
C SER A 95 17.94 -13.24 -0.23
N ASN A 96 16.78 -12.84 0.30
CA ASN A 96 15.47 -13.28 -0.18
C ASN A 96 15.02 -12.50 -1.42
N ASN A 97 14.70 -13.21 -2.50
CA ASN A 97 14.28 -12.62 -3.77
C ASN A 97 12.91 -11.89 -3.70
N TYR A 98 11.98 -12.37 -2.85
CA TYR A 98 10.69 -11.67 -2.66
C TYR A 98 10.87 -10.29 -2.05
N VAL A 99 11.84 -10.10 -1.17
CA VAL A 99 12.19 -8.80 -0.61
C VAL A 99 12.65 -7.84 -1.70
N TRP A 100 13.51 -8.30 -2.62
CA TRP A 100 13.96 -7.47 -3.74
C TRP A 100 12.86 -7.15 -4.74
N PHE A 101 11.97 -8.09 -5.00
CA PHE A 101 10.78 -7.83 -5.83
C PHE A 101 9.90 -6.73 -5.22
N LEU A 102 9.63 -6.81 -3.90
CA LEU A 102 8.84 -5.79 -3.20
C LEU A 102 9.56 -4.43 -3.16
N LEU A 103 10.87 -4.43 -2.93
CA LEU A 103 11.70 -3.22 -2.99
C LEU A 103 11.70 -2.60 -4.39
N TYR A 104 11.75 -3.41 -5.43
CA TYR A 104 11.65 -2.93 -6.81
C TYR A 104 10.31 -2.23 -7.07
N ILE A 105 9.19 -2.87 -6.70
CA ILE A 105 7.85 -2.29 -6.90
C ILE A 105 7.69 -0.98 -6.12
N VAL A 106 7.99 -0.98 -4.82
CA VAL A 106 7.80 0.21 -3.98
C VAL A 106 8.67 1.38 -4.43
N THR A 107 9.91 1.10 -4.84
CA THR A 107 10.83 2.12 -5.32
C THR A 107 10.36 2.71 -6.66
N SER A 108 10.04 1.86 -7.62
CA SER A 108 9.68 2.29 -8.97
C SER A 108 8.36 3.07 -8.99
N TYR A 109 7.35 2.61 -8.24
CA TYR A 109 6.09 3.34 -8.09
C TYR A 109 6.24 4.62 -7.28
N GLY A 110 7.10 4.60 -6.25
CA GLY A 110 7.45 5.79 -5.48
C GLY A 110 8.15 6.85 -6.31
N LEU A 111 9.11 6.47 -7.16
CA LEU A 111 9.78 7.38 -8.09
C LEU A 111 8.83 7.96 -9.14
N LEU A 112 7.92 7.13 -9.67
CA LEU A 112 6.88 7.59 -10.60
C LEU A 112 5.98 8.63 -9.94
N GLY A 113 5.53 8.37 -8.70
CA GLY A 113 4.73 9.30 -7.91
C GLY A 113 5.48 10.58 -7.57
N ALA A 114 6.77 10.47 -7.17
CA ALA A 114 7.62 11.61 -6.88
C ALA A 114 7.81 12.51 -8.12
N TYR A 115 7.94 11.93 -9.30
CA TYR A 115 8.01 12.67 -10.55
C TYR A 115 6.69 13.40 -10.86
N ASP A 116 5.55 12.78 -10.58
CA ASP A 116 4.23 13.42 -10.73
C ASP A 116 4.08 14.60 -9.76
N ASP A 117 4.36 14.38 -8.47
CA ASP A 117 4.30 15.41 -7.44
C ASP A 117 5.28 16.57 -7.74
N TYR A 118 6.52 16.26 -8.17
CA TYR A 118 7.49 17.28 -8.58
C TYR A 118 6.97 18.16 -9.73
N LYS A 119 6.34 17.55 -10.74
CA LYS A 119 5.73 18.30 -11.85
C LYS A 119 4.60 19.21 -11.39
N LYS A 120 3.71 18.71 -10.51
CA LYS A 120 2.62 19.51 -9.93
C LYS A 120 3.15 20.75 -9.22
N ILE A 121 4.22 20.57 -8.40
CA ILE A 121 4.84 21.67 -7.67
C ILE A 121 5.54 22.65 -8.61
N LYS A 122 6.39 22.15 -9.53
CA LYS A 122 7.20 22.99 -10.41
C LYS A 122 6.37 23.88 -11.33
N PHE A 123 5.25 23.35 -11.85
CA PHE A 123 4.39 24.08 -12.80
C PHE A 123 3.16 24.69 -12.11
N ASN A 124 3.05 24.58 -10.79
CA ASN A 124 1.91 25.02 -9.99
C ASN A 124 0.55 24.60 -10.62
N ASN A 125 0.50 23.33 -11.08
CA ASN A 125 -0.64 22.79 -11.80
C ASN A 125 -1.03 21.43 -11.18
N SER A 126 -2.29 21.28 -10.82
CA SER A 126 -2.83 20.05 -10.23
C SER A 126 -2.85 18.83 -11.16
N SER A 127 -2.65 19.00 -12.46
CA SER A 127 -2.73 17.90 -13.44
C SER A 127 -1.51 16.96 -13.46
N GLY A 128 -0.31 17.42 -13.05
CA GLY A 128 0.90 16.60 -12.98
C GLY A 128 1.35 16.02 -14.33
N ILE A 129 1.66 14.72 -14.38
CA ILE A 129 1.92 13.98 -15.61
C ILE A 129 0.62 13.54 -16.28
N SER A 130 0.65 13.37 -17.62
CA SER A 130 -0.55 12.92 -18.33
C SER A 130 -0.99 11.53 -17.84
N PHE A 131 -2.30 11.33 -17.72
CA PHE A 131 -2.89 10.06 -17.28
C PHE A 131 -2.39 8.87 -18.12
N ARG A 132 -2.27 9.02 -19.45
CA ARG A 132 -1.79 7.97 -20.35
C ARG A 132 -0.36 7.56 -20.02
N PHE A 133 0.53 8.53 -19.82
CA PHE A 133 1.94 8.26 -19.46
C PHE A 133 2.01 7.56 -18.11
N LYS A 134 1.25 8.01 -17.12
CA LYS A 134 1.21 7.43 -15.77
C LYS A 134 0.82 5.94 -15.82
N ILE A 135 -0.28 5.61 -16.51
CA ILE A 135 -0.76 4.23 -16.63
C ILE A 135 0.22 3.35 -17.41
N ILE A 136 0.78 3.84 -18.53
CA ILE A 136 1.75 3.07 -19.32
C ILE A 136 3.01 2.79 -18.50
N ALA A 137 3.53 3.77 -17.76
CA ALA A 137 4.68 3.59 -16.90
C ALA A 137 4.39 2.56 -15.78
N GLN A 138 3.23 2.64 -15.12
CA GLN A 138 2.80 1.67 -14.11
C GLN A 138 2.72 0.24 -14.68
N ILE A 139 2.13 0.08 -15.87
CA ILE A 139 2.02 -1.23 -16.55
C ILE A 139 3.42 -1.78 -16.86
N LEU A 140 4.32 -0.97 -17.41
CA LEU A 140 5.68 -1.41 -17.75
C LEU A 140 6.49 -1.81 -16.51
N ILE A 141 6.39 -1.04 -15.42
CA ILE A 141 7.04 -1.35 -14.14
C ILE A 141 6.49 -2.67 -13.58
N ALA A 142 5.15 -2.81 -13.52
CA ALA A 142 4.53 -4.04 -13.01
C ALA A 142 4.87 -5.25 -13.89
N LEU A 143 4.82 -5.11 -15.22
CA LEU A 143 5.16 -6.17 -16.16
C LEU A 143 6.60 -6.66 -15.96
N LEU A 144 7.56 -5.73 -15.91
CA LEU A 144 8.96 -6.09 -15.67
C LEU A 144 9.12 -6.78 -14.31
N GLY A 145 8.49 -6.29 -13.25
CA GLY A 145 8.51 -6.93 -11.94
C GLY A 145 7.97 -8.37 -11.98
N ILE A 146 6.82 -8.60 -12.65
CA ILE A 146 6.22 -9.94 -12.78
C ILE A 146 7.12 -10.89 -13.61
N LEU A 147 7.73 -10.40 -14.68
CA LEU A 147 8.66 -11.20 -15.47
C LEU A 147 9.90 -11.63 -14.63
N ILE A 148 10.44 -10.70 -13.83
CA ILE A 148 11.53 -11.00 -12.88
C ILE A 148 11.06 -12.02 -11.83
N LEU A 149 9.87 -11.83 -11.24
CA LEU A 149 9.27 -12.74 -10.26
C LEU A 149 9.18 -14.17 -10.83
N MET A 150 8.71 -14.30 -12.06
CA MET A 150 8.58 -15.61 -12.73
C MET A 150 9.92 -16.31 -12.98
N GLN A 151 11.02 -15.58 -13.09
CA GLN A 151 12.35 -16.19 -13.31
C GLN A 151 12.95 -16.79 -12.04
N PHE A 152 12.74 -16.17 -10.89
CA PHE A 152 13.33 -16.68 -9.64
C PHE A 152 12.35 -17.45 -8.76
N SER A 153 11.04 -17.38 -9.03
CA SER A 153 10.05 -18.15 -8.28
C SER A 153 10.16 -19.62 -8.65
N GLN A 154 10.52 -20.44 -7.67
CA GLN A 154 10.51 -21.92 -7.80
C GLN A 154 9.10 -22.49 -7.56
N ASN A 155 8.10 -21.64 -7.37
CA ASN A 155 6.74 -22.06 -7.09
C ASN A 155 5.98 -22.34 -8.39
N ASP A 156 5.77 -23.62 -8.70
CA ASP A 156 5.00 -24.08 -9.87
C ASP A 156 3.56 -23.56 -9.84
N GLN A 157 3.02 -23.26 -8.65
CA GLN A 157 1.67 -22.77 -8.43
C GLN A 157 1.57 -21.24 -8.51
N LEU A 158 2.62 -20.53 -8.93
CA LEU A 158 2.60 -19.07 -9.09
C LEU A 158 1.46 -18.59 -10.01
N LYS A 159 1.10 -19.40 -11.01
CA LYS A 159 0.05 -19.11 -12.00
C LYS A 159 -1.34 -19.50 -11.56
N ASP A 160 -1.51 -20.09 -10.38
CA ASP A 160 -2.79 -20.53 -9.87
C ASP A 160 -3.51 -19.40 -9.14
N LEU A 161 -4.83 -19.32 -9.30
CA LEU A 161 -5.70 -18.41 -8.57
C LEU A 161 -6.51 -19.22 -7.56
N TYR A 162 -6.40 -18.83 -6.29
CA TYR A 162 -7.07 -19.50 -5.17
C TYR A 162 -8.29 -18.71 -4.71
N PHE A 163 -9.38 -19.43 -4.41
CA PHE A 163 -10.63 -18.83 -3.92
C PHE A 163 -10.78 -19.06 -2.42
N PRO A 164 -10.93 -17.99 -1.60
CA PRO A 164 -10.94 -18.11 -0.14
C PRO A 164 -12.13 -18.89 0.44
N PHE A 165 -13.25 -18.97 -0.28
CA PHE A 165 -14.46 -19.66 0.20
C PHE A 165 -14.62 -21.07 -0.37
N PHE A 166 -13.82 -21.48 -1.35
CA PHE A 166 -13.96 -22.74 -2.06
C PHE A 166 -12.64 -23.51 -2.06
N LYS A 167 -12.49 -24.42 -1.10
CA LYS A 167 -11.26 -25.17 -0.82
C LYS A 167 -10.61 -25.82 -2.05
N ASN A 168 -11.43 -26.42 -2.92
CA ASN A 168 -10.97 -27.20 -4.07
C ASN A 168 -11.01 -26.40 -5.38
N LEU A 169 -11.41 -25.12 -5.34
CA LEU A 169 -11.47 -24.29 -6.53
C LEU A 169 -10.12 -23.58 -6.72
N VAL A 170 -9.31 -24.15 -7.58
CA VAL A 170 -8.04 -23.56 -8.02
C VAL A 170 -8.09 -23.46 -9.54
N ILE A 171 -7.88 -22.26 -10.07
CA ILE A 171 -7.87 -21.98 -11.50
C ILE A 171 -6.45 -21.66 -11.94
N ASN A 172 -5.84 -22.51 -12.76
CA ASN A 172 -4.56 -22.20 -13.38
C ASN A 172 -4.77 -21.17 -14.50
N LEU A 173 -4.21 -19.98 -14.34
CA LEU A 173 -4.34 -18.87 -15.29
C LEU A 173 -3.39 -19.00 -16.47
N GLY A 174 -2.41 -19.89 -16.42
CA GLY A 174 -1.41 -20.03 -17.48
C GLY A 174 -0.72 -18.70 -17.80
N TRP A 175 -0.71 -18.33 -19.10
CA TRP A 175 -0.15 -17.05 -19.55
C TRP A 175 -1.02 -15.84 -19.16
N PHE A 176 -2.30 -16.03 -18.87
CA PHE A 176 -3.19 -14.96 -18.41
C PHE A 176 -2.79 -14.43 -17.02
N PHE A 177 -1.97 -15.17 -16.27
CA PHE A 177 -1.42 -14.71 -15.01
C PHE A 177 -0.68 -13.36 -15.16
N ILE A 178 0.08 -13.16 -16.25
CA ILE A 178 0.85 -11.93 -16.45
C ILE A 178 -0.08 -10.69 -16.49
N PRO A 179 -1.05 -10.57 -17.42
CA PRO A 179 -1.95 -9.42 -17.45
C PRO A 179 -2.81 -9.30 -16.19
N PHE A 180 -3.19 -10.41 -15.55
CA PHE A 180 -3.92 -10.42 -14.29
C PHE A 180 -3.09 -9.82 -13.15
N ALA A 181 -1.84 -10.26 -12.97
CA ALA A 181 -0.95 -9.75 -11.93
C ALA A 181 -0.62 -8.26 -12.13
N VAL A 182 -0.37 -7.85 -13.38
CA VAL A 182 -0.19 -6.44 -13.74
C VAL A 182 -1.44 -5.63 -13.38
N PHE A 183 -2.64 -6.14 -13.70
CA PHE A 183 -3.91 -5.50 -13.36
C PHE A 183 -4.08 -5.32 -11.85
N ILE A 184 -3.74 -6.32 -11.04
CA ILE A 184 -3.82 -6.24 -9.57
C ILE A 184 -2.87 -5.15 -9.04
N ILE A 185 -1.60 -5.13 -9.47
CA ILE A 185 -0.61 -4.16 -8.99
C ILE A 185 -1.01 -2.73 -9.39
N VAL A 186 -1.33 -2.51 -10.67
CA VAL A 186 -1.74 -1.19 -11.20
C VAL A 186 -3.07 -0.75 -10.59
N GLY A 187 -4.03 -1.68 -10.50
CA GLY A 187 -5.35 -1.43 -9.92
C GLY A 187 -5.26 -1.02 -8.46
N SER A 188 -4.51 -1.77 -7.65
CA SER A 188 -4.27 -1.45 -6.23
C SER A 188 -3.58 -0.11 -6.05
N SER A 189 -2.56 0.18 -6.87
CA SER A 189 -1.84 1.46 -6.85
C SER A 189 -2.78 2.64 -7.08
N ASN A 190 -3.59 2.57 -8.13
CA ASN A 190 -4.53 3.66 -8.44
C ASN A 190 -5.71 3.73 -7.47
N ALA A 191 -6.16 2.61 -6.93
CA ALA A 191 -7.24 2.57 -5.94
C ALA A 191 -6.85 3.25 -4.63
N VAL A 192 -5.63 3.01 -4.13
CA VAL A 192 -5.09 3.72 -2.96
C VAL A 192 -4.91 5.21 -3.27
N ASN A 193 -4.40 5.56 -4.45
CA ASN A 193 -4.24 6.95 -4.86
C ASN A 193 -5.59 7.70 -4.95
N LEU A 194 -6.64 7.06 -5.45
CA LEU A 194 -7.99 7.64 -5.47
C LEU A 194 -8.59 7.83 -4.07
N THR A 195 -8.20 6.99 -3.11
CA THR A 195 -8.67 7.06 -1.73
C THR A 195 -7.96 8.16 -0.92
N ASP A 196 -6.77 8.61 -1.35
CA ASP A 196 -5.98 9.65 -0.68
C ASP A 196 -6.52 11.07 -0.96
N GLY A 197 -7.83 11.26 -0.78
CA GLY A 197 -8.52 12.54 -1.01
C GLY A 197 -8.83 13.35 0.25
N LEU A 198 -8.82 12.72 1.43
CA LEU A 198 -9.08 13.33 2.73
C LEU A 198 -7.96 13.03 3.71
N ASP A 199 -7.79 13.90 4.72
CA ASP A 199 -6.74 13.81 5.73
C ASP A 199 -6.79 12.46 6.46
N GLY A 200 -5.72 11.65 6.33
CA GLY A 200 -5.60 10.35 6.97
C GLY A 200 -6.49 9.23 6.41
N LEU A 201 -7.35 9.51 5.42
CA LEU A 201 -8.32 8.54 4.90
C LEU A 201 -7.66 7.27 4.35
N ALA A 202 -6.64 7.40 3.51
CA ALA A 202 -5.96 6.26 2.91
C ALA A 202 -4.99 5.55 3.88
N THR A 203 -4.41 6.30 4.82
CA THR A 203 -3.31 5.82 5.68
C THR A 203 -3.74 4.64 6.57
N VAL A 204 -4.89 4.74 7.26
CA VAL A 204 -5.37 3.67 8.16
C VAL A 204 -5.80 2.42 7.41
N PRO A 205 -6.57 2.47 6.31
CA PRO A 205 -6.85 1.30 5.49
C PRO A 205 -5.59 0.60 4.96
N VAL A 206 -4.54 1.35 4.55
CA VAL A 206 -3.24 0.77 4.18
C VAL A 206 -2.62 0.01 5.35
N ILE A 207 -2.61 0.59 6.56
CA ILE A 207 -2.10 -0.09 7.77
C ILE A 207 -2.86 -1.40 8.02
N LEU A 208 -4.19 -1.39 7.91
CA LEU A 208 -5.02 -2.57 8.14
C LEU A 208 -4.76 -3.68 7.12
N VAL A 209 -4.70 -3.33 5.83
CA VAL A 209 -4.37 -4.31 4.77
C VAL A 209 -2.96 -4.85 4.96
N ALA A 210 -1.97 -3.99 5.24
CA ALA A 210 -0.60 -4.40 5.51
C ALA A 210 -0.51 -5.31 6.74
N ALA A 211 -1.30 -5.07 7.80
CA ALA A 211 -1.36 -5.93 8.99
C ALA A 211 -1.95 -7.31 8.67
N CYS A 212 -3.04 -7.37 7.90
CA CYS A 212 -3.58 -8.64 7.40
C CYS A 212 -2.54 -9.42 6.61
N PHE A 213 -1.85 -8.74 5.69
CA PHE A 213 -0.84 -9.38 4.85
C PHE A 213 0.47 -9.68 5.58
N ALA A 214 0.84 -8.96 6.63
CA ALA A 214 1.93 -9.36 7.52
C ALA A 214 1.63 -10.73 8.16
N PHE A 215 0.39 -10.94 8.63
CA PHE A 215 -0.05 -12.21 9.16
C PHE A 215 -0.10 -13.30 8.07
N ILE A 216 -0.67 -13.01 6.89
CA ILE A 216 -0.75 -13.96 5.77
C ILE A 216 0.66 -14.39 5.33
N CYS A 217 1.60 -13.47 5.16
CA CYS A 217 2.99 -13.79 4.82
C CYS A 217 3.64 -14.68 5.88
N TYR A 218 3.39 -14.41 7.15
CA TYR A 218 3.91 -15.22 8.25
C TYR A 218 3.40 -16.66 8.19
N VAL A 219 2.08 -16.85 8.00
CA VAL A 219 1.49 -18.19 7.99
C VAL A 219 1.76 -18.96 6.69
N THR A 220 1.82 -18.28 5.53
CA THR A 220 2.18 -18.90 4.25
C THR A 220 3.67 -19.26 4.18
N GLY A 221 4.52 -18.55 4.89
CA GLY A 221 5.96 -18.86 5.02
C GLY A 221 6.29 -19.90 6.10
N ASN A 222 5.30 -20.46 6.80
CA ASN A 222 5.48 -21.43 7.87
C ASN A 222 4.71 -22.72 7.56
N ILE A 223 5.42 -23.85 7.42
CA ILE A 223 4.85 -25.13 6.99
C ILE A 223 3.75 -25.63 7.95
N VAL A 224 3.94 -25.48 9.26
CA VAL A 224 2.96 -25.94 10.28
C VAL A 224 1.67 -25.14 10.20
N PHE A 225 1.78 -23.82 10.09
CA PHE A 225 0.59 -22.97 10.00
C PHE A 225 -0.11 -23.07 8.64
N SER A 226 0.63 -23.20 7.55
CA SER A 226 0.06 -23.36 6.21
C SER A 226 -0.72 -24.68 6.10
N GLU A 227 -0.19 -25.79 6.63
CA GLU A 227 -0.90 -27.07 6.71
C GLU A 227 -2.14 -26.99 7.59
N TYR A 228 -2.05 -26.38 8.79
CA TYR A 228 -3.19 -26.21 9.67
C TYR A 228 -4.31 -25.37 9.06
N LEU A 229 -3.96 -24.29 8.35
CA LEU A 229 -4.92 -23.42 7.67
C LEU A 229 -5.32 -23.96 6.30
N GLN A 230 -4.63 -24.97 5.78
CA GLN A 230 -4.82 -25.55 4.45
C GLN A 230 -4.63 -24.52 3.32
N ILE A 231 -3.67 -23.64 3.49
CA ILE A 231 -3.25 -22.65 2.51
C ILE A 231 -1.92 -23.06 1.87
N LEU A 232 -1.56 -22.43 0.76
CA LEU A 232 -0.32 -22.71 0.06
C LEU A 232 0.89 -22.33 0.93
N TYR A 233 1.81 -23.31 1.14
CA TYR A 233 3.12 -23.01 1.70
C TYR A 233 4.04 -22.44 0.62
N ILE A 234 4.71 -21.33 0.90
CA ILE A 234 5.67 -20.69 -0.01
C ILE A 234 6.95 -20.42 0.77
N GLU A 235 8.01 -21.13 0.41
CA GLU A 235 9.31 -21.00 1.05
C GLU A 235 9.83 -19.56 0.96
N GLY A 236 10.35 -19.03 2.07
CA GLY A 236 10.87 -17.67 2.15
C GLY A 236 9.83 -16.56 2.20
N MET A 237 8.53 -16.85 2.07
CA MET A 237 7.46 -15.84 2.09
C MET A 237 7.36 -15.10 3.43
N GLY A 238 7.79 -15.72 4.51
CA GLY A 238 7.83 -15.09 5.83
C GLY A 238 8.54 -13.74 5.84
N GLU A 239 9.57 -13.53 5.01
CA GLU A 239 10.30 -12.25 4.94
C GLU A 239 9.43 -11.07 4.47
N ALA A 240 8.39 -11.33 3.69
CA ALA A 240 7.43 -10.31 3.31
C ALA A 240 6.62 -9.76 4.51
N SER A 241 6.56 -10.50 5.66
CA SER A 241 6.00 -9.95 6.91
C SER A 241 6.82 -8.77 7.43
N VAL A 242 8.15 -8.81 7.30
CA VAL A 242 9.04 -7.72 7.73
C VAL A 242 8.81 -6.48 6.86
N PHE A 243 8.61 -6.69 5.55
CA PHE A 243 8.24 -5.61 4.63
C PHE A 243 6.88 -4.99 4.99
N CYS A 244 5.85 -5.81 5.24
CA CYS A 244 4.55 -5.32 5.68
C CYS A 244 4.64 -4.61 7.04
N GLY A 245 5.44 -5.12 7.99
CA GLY A 245 5.74 -4.46 9.25
C GLY A 245 6.36 -3.08 9.05
N SER A 246 7.28 -2.95 8.09
CA SER A 246 7.89 -1.66 7.74
C SER A 246 6.86 -0.68 7.16
N ILE A 247 5.91 -1.15 6.33
CA ILE A 247 4.77 -0.33 5.85
C ILE A 247 3.93 0.15 7.03
N ILE A 248 3.54 -0.75 7.93
CA ILE A 248 2.71 -0.42 9.09
C ILE A 248 3.39 0.66 9.94
N GLY A 249 4.67 0.47 10.28
CA GLY A 249 5.43 1.42 11.08
C GLY A 249 5.56 2.78 10.41
N ALA A 250 5.93 2.80 9.13
CA ALA A 250 6.06 4.04 8.37
C ALA A 250 4.73 4.80 8.27
N CYS A 251 3.63 4.09 8.01
CA CYS A 251 2.29 4.69 7.93
C CYS A 251 1.78 5.15 9.30
N LEU A 252 2.06 4.43 10.40
CA LEU A 252 1.73 4.89 11.77
C LEU A 252 2.49 6.18 12.12
N GLY A 253 3.79 6.23 11.83
CA GLY A 253 4.58 7.45 12.01
C GLY A 253 4.09 8.61 11.15
N PHE A 254 3.69 8.32 9.91
CA PHE A 254 3.13 9.33 9.01
C PHE A 254 1.76 9.82 9.46
N LEU A 255 0.90 8.94 9.97
CA LEU A 255 -0.43 9.28 10.47
C LEU A 255 -0.38 10.32 11.61
N TRP A 256 0.70 10.34 12.40
CA TRP A 256 0.92 11.35 13.43
C TRP A 256 0.86 12.79 12.88
N PHE A 257 1.27 12.96 11.62
CA PHE A 257 1.27 14.26 10.94
C PHE A 257 0.11 14.42 9.94
N ASN A 258 -0.45 13.31 9.46
CA ASN A 258 -1.48 13.30 8.41
C ASN A 258 -2.91 13.15 8.96
N ALA A 259 -3.10 12.85 10.26
CA ALA A 259 -4.42 12.83 10.89
C ALA A 259 -5.07 14.23 10.84
N PRO A 260 -6.42 14.29 10.71
CA PRO A 260 -7.15 15.57 10.62
C PRO A 260 -6.93 16.49 11.84
N PRO A 261 -6.55 17.77 11.70
CA PRO A 261 -6.16 18.45 10.47
C PRO A 261 -4.73 18.12 10.04
N ALA A 262 -4.54 17.70 8.80
CA ALA A 262 -3.25 17.23 8.30
C ALA A 262 -2.20 18.35 8.23
N LYS A 263 -0.99 18.05 8.72
CA LYS A 263 0.20 18.93 8.60
C LYS A 263 1.00 18.66 7.32
N ILE A 264 0.74 17.54 6.65
CA ILE A 264 1.37 17.14 5.39
C ILE A 264 0.47 16.16 4.64
N PHE A 265 0.40 16.26 3.32
CA PHE A 265 -0.30 15.31 2.46
C PHE A 265 0.64 14.23 1.94
N MET A 266 0.10 13.02 1.74
CA MET A 266 0.85 11.86 1.27
C MET A 266 1.41 12.09 -0.14
N GLY A 267 0.58 12.57 -1.05
CA GLY A 267 0.88 12.76 -2.46
C GLY A 267 0.96 11.45 -3.24
N ASP A 268 1.17 11.58 -4.55
CA ASP A 268 1.29 10.42 -5.44
C ASP A 268 2.52 9.58 -5.12
N THR A 269 3.57 10.17 -4.57
CA THR A 269 4.78 9.48 -4.09
C THR A 269 4.45 8.35 -3.11
N GLY A 270 3.59 8.63 -2.13
CA GLY A 270 3.21 7.64 -1.10
C GLY A 270 2.11 6.71 -1.57
N SER A 271 1.02 7.27 -2.09
CA SER A 271 -0.18 6.51 -2.42
C SER A 271 0.06 5.47 -3.53
N LEU A 272 0.81 5.83 -4.59
CA LEU A 272 1.14 4.87 -5.65
C LEU A 272 2.08 3.77 -5.16
N ALA A 273 3.11 4.13 -4.38
CA ALA A 273 4.06 3.17 -3.83
C ALA A 273 3.39 2.17 -2.89
N LEU A 274 2.57 2.65 -1.95
CA LEU A 274 1.86 1.81 -1.00
C LEU A 274 0.85 0.89 -1.69
N GLY A 275 0.02 1.43 -2.58
CA GLY A 275 -0.97 0.63 -3.30
C GLY A 275 -0.33 -0.42 -4.21
N GLY A 276 0.72 -0.07 -4.95
CA GLY A 276 1.50 -1.02 -5.77
C GLY A 276 2.14 -2.12 -4.93
N SER A 277 2.68 -1.76 -3.75
CA SER A 277 3.27 -2.71 -2.80
C SER A 277 2.24 -3.70 -2.25
N LEU A 278 1.05 -3.23 -1.85
CA LEU A 278 -0.03 -4.11 -1.39
C LEU A 278 -0.49 -5.07 -2.50
N GLY A 279 -0.62 -4.58 -3.74
CA GLY A 279 -0.89 -5.42 -4.90
C GLY A 279 0.17 -6.49 -5.10
N ALA A 280 1.46 -6.12 -5.01
CA ALA A 280 2.58 -7.03 -5.15
C ALA A 280 2.60 -8.10 -4.04
N VAL A 281 2.35 -7.73 -2.79
CA VAL A 281 2.24 -8.69 -1.66
C VAL A 281 1.08 -9.66 -1.89
N GLY A 282 -0.08 -9.19 -2.38
CA GLY A 282 -1.21 -10.05 -2.72
C GLY A 282 -0.86 -11.11 -3.77
N ILE A 283 -0.11 -10.72 -4.80
CA ILE A 283 0.33 -11.64 -5.88
C ILE A 283 1.30 -12.70 -5.37
N ILE A 284 2.35 -12.32 -4.63
CA ILE A 284 3.36 -13.28 -4.17
C ILE A 284 2.82 -14.26 -3.12
N THR A 285 1.85 -13.83 -2.31
CA THR A 285 1.20 -14.69 -1.31
C THR A 285 0.07 -15.56 -1.88
N LYS A 286 -0.34 -15.34 -3.13
CA LYS A 286 -1.48 -16.02 -3.79
C LYS A 286 -2.80 -15.77 -3.08
N HIS A 287 -2.98 -14.55 -2.54
CA HIS A 287 -4.17 -14.11 -1.82
C HIS A 287 -4.81 -12.86 -2.46
N GLU A 288 -4.90 -12.86 -3.80
CA GLU A 288 -5.40 -11.72 -4.59
C GLU A 288 -6.87 -11.38 -4.26
N ILE A 289 -7.70 -12.40 -4.07
CA ILE A 289 -9.12 -12.21 -3.71
C ILE A 289 -9.23 -11.71 -2.26
N VAL A 290 -8.40 -12.22 -1.36
CA VAL A 290 -8.33 -11.72 0.03
C VAL A 290 -7.88 -10.26 0.05
N LEU A 291 -6.95 -9.87 -0.83
CA LEU A 291 -6.56 -8.46 -1.00
C LEU A 291 -7.76 -7.59 -1.41
N ALA A 292 -8.59 -8.07 -2.36
CA ALA A 292 -9.79 -7.34 -2.78
C ALA A 292 -10.82 -7.21 -1.64
N ILE A 293 -10.89 -8.18 -0.71
CA ILE A 293 -11.77 -8.13 0.46
C ILE A 293 -11.21 -7.19 1.52
N THR A 294 -9.96 -7.41 1.96
CA THR A 294 -9.31 -6.57 2.99
C THR A 294 -9.14 -5.12 2.54
N GLY A 295 -8.81 -4.93 1.26
CA GLY A 295 -8.73 -3.64 0.58
C GLY A 295 -10.05 -3.14 -0.02
N GLY A 296 -11.20 -3.70 0.41
CA GLY A 296 -12.51 -3.44 -0.21
C GLY A 296 -12.93 -1.97 -0.18
N LEU A 297 -12.42 -1.17 0.76
CA LEU A 297 -12.60 0.28 0.72
C LEU A 297 -11.96 0.89 -0.52
N PHE A 298 -10.72 0.52 -0.85
CA PHE A 298 -10.02 0.99 -2.06
C PHE A 298 -10.75 0.55 -3.33
N VAL A 299 -11.25 -0.70 -3.33
CA VAL A 299 -12.07 -1.22 -4.44
C VAL A 299 -13.35 -0.39 -4.60
N LEU A 300 -14.04 -0.07 -3.50
CA LEU A 300 -15.28 0.70 -3.50
C LEU A 300 -15.04 2.13 -4.03
N GLU A 301 -13.95 2.77 -3.63
CA GLU A 301 -13.56 4.09 -4.13
C GLU A 301 -13.29 4.05 -5.64
N ALA A 302 -12.49 3.10 -6.11
CA ALA A 302 -12.18 2.95 -7.54
C ALA A 302 -13.43 2.62 -8.37
N VAL A 303 -14.26 1.68 -7.90
CA VAL A 303 -15.52 1.30 -8.58
C VAL A 303 -16.47 2.49 -8.64
N SER A 304 -16.55 3.32 -7.60
CA SER A 304 -17.40 4.51 -7.62
C SER A 304 -17.02 5.50 -8.74
N VAL A 305 -15.72 5.64 -9.01
CA VAL A 305 -15.22 6.48 -10.12
C VAL A 305 -15.56 5.83 -11.47
N ILE A 306 -15.34 4.53 -11.62
CA ILE A 306 -15.65 3.79 -12.85
C ILE A 306 -17.14 3.92 -13.18
N VAL A 307 -18.02 3.64 -12.20
CA VAL A 307 -19.48 3.74 -12.36
C VAL A 307 -19.90 5.15 -12.73
N GLN A 308 -19.35 6.17 -12.06
CA GLN A 308 -19.64 7.58 -12.35
C GLN A 308 -19.27 7.95 -13.79
N VAL A 309 -18.05 7.58 -14.23
CA VAL A 309 -17.56 7.91 -15.58
C VAL A 309 -18.37 7.17 -16.65
N LEU A 310 -18.65 5.89 -16.44
CA LEU A 310 -19.45 5.10 -17.38
C LEU A 310 -20.88 5.63 -17.50
N SER A 311 -21.55 5.89 -16.36
CA SER A 311 -22.91 6.44 -16.37
C SER A 311 -22.94 7.80 -17.08
N PHE A 312 -22.01 8.68 -16.80
CA PHE A 312 -21.97 10.01 -17.44
C PHE A 312 -21.72 9.93 -18.95
N LYS A 313 -20.83 9.01 -19.39
CA LYS A 313 -20.57 8.80 -20.83
C LYS A 313 -21.75 8.17 -21.58
N LEU A 314 -22.48 7.25 -20.92
CA LEU A 314 -23.58 6.51 -21.57
C LEU A 314 -24.92 7.23 -21.49
N THR A 315 -25.19 7.94 -20.39
CA THR A 315 -26.52 8.50 -20.11
C THR A 315 -26.55 10.01 -19.90
N GLY A 316 -25.38 10.67 -19.84
CA GLY A 316 -25.26 12.08 -19.48
C GLY A 316 -25.60 12.40 -18.02
N LYS A 317 -25.92 11.38 -17.18
CA LYS A 317 -26.35 11.57 -15.79
C LYS A 317 -25.30 11.08 -14.80
N ARG A 318 -25.16 11.81 -13.67
CA ARG A 318 -24.30 11.42 -12.55
C ARG A 318 -25.04 10.47 -11.62
N VAL A 319 -24.41 9.37 -11.22
CA VAL A 319 -24.91 8.45 -10.18
C VAL A 319 -24.65 9.03 -8.79
N PHE A 320 -23.42 9.48 -8.56
CA PHE A 320 -23.00 10.12 -7.31
C PHE A 320 -22.94 11.62 -7.46
N LYS A 321 -23.15 12.39 -6.37
CA LYS A 321 -22.97 13.84 -6.38
C LYS A 321 -21.55 14.25 -6.82
N MET A 322 -20.55 13.44 -6.39
CA MET A 322 -19.15 13.52 -6.77
C MET A 322 -18.52 12.14 -6.61
N ALA A 323 -17.49 11.83 -7.38
CA ALA A 323 -16.66 10.64 -7.24
C ALA A 323 -15.18 11.08 -7.08
N PRO A 324 -14.36 10.36 -6.30
CA PRO A 324 -14.63 9.14 -5.55
C PRO A 324 -15.71 9.27 -4.45
N ILE A 325 -16.16 8.12 -3.87
CA ILE A 325 -17.38 8.09 -3.04
C ILE A 325 -17.27 8.90 -1.73
N HIS A 326 -16.09 9.09 -1.17
CA HIS A 326 -15.89 9.94 0.01
C HIS A 326 -16.39 11.39 -0.25
N HIS A 327 -16.13 11.96 -1.42
CA HIS A 327 -16.62 13.28 -1.82
C HIS A 327 -18.16 13.34 -1.97
N HIS A 328 -18.79 12.20 -2.30
CA HIS A 328 -20.25 12.14 -2.32
C HIS A 328 -20.85 12.38 -0.94
N PHE A 329 -20.23 11.85 0.12
CA PHE A 329 -20.70 12.06 1.49
C PHE A 329 -20.42 13.48 1.99
N GLU A 330 -19.27 14.07 1.63
CA GLU A 330 -19.00 15.50 1.89
C GLU A 330 -20.04 16.41 1.21
N LYS A 331 -20.38 16.15 -0.06
CA LYS A 331 -21.44 16.87 -0.78
C LYS A 331 -22.85 16.63 -0.24
N LYS A 332 -23.02 15.62 0.64
CA LYS A 332 -24.23 15.41 1.44
C LYS A 332 -24.22 16.19 2.76
N GLY A 333 -23.13 16.87 3.11
CA GLY A 333 -22.98 17.67 4.32
C GLY A 333 -22.37 16.94 5.51
N TRP A 334 -21.72 15.77 5.29
CA TRP A 334 -20.97 15.12 6.37
C TRP A 334 -19.63 15.84 6.59
N ALA A 335 -19.26 16.02 7.87
CA ALA A 335 -17.95 16.54 8.21
C ALA A 335 -16.84 15.57 7.75
N GLU A 336 -15.70 16.11 7.28
CA GLU A 336 -14.56 15.32 6.79
C GLU A 336 -14.13 14.25 7.80
N SER A 337 -13.95 14.62 9.07
CA SER A 337 -13.58 13.66 10.13
C SER A 337 -14.61 12.53 10.32
N THR A 338 -15.90 12.81 10.12
CA THR A 338 -16.96 11.79 10.20
C THR A 338 -16.86 10.80 9.06
N VAL A 339 -16.57 11.26 7.84
CA VAL A 339 -16.36 10.39 6.68
C VAL A 339 -15.14 9.50 6.94
N VAL A 340 -14.02 10.09 7.34
CA VAL A 340 -12.75 9.39 7.60
C VAL A 340 -12.92 8.30 8.66
N ILE A 341 -13.49 8.61 9.83
CA ILE A 341 -13.68 7.63 10.91
C ILE A 341 -14.61 6.49 10.48
N ARG A 342 -15.71 6.79 9.80
CA ARG A 342 -16.64 5.75 9.31
C ARG A 342 -15.99 4.84 8.28
N PHE A 343 -15.15 5.35 7.41
CA PHE A 343 -14.42 4.57 6.42
C PHE A 343 -13.32 3.72 7.07
N TRP A 344 -12.70 4.20 8.15
CA TRP A 344 -11.79 3.37 8.96
C TRP A 344 -12.53 2.19 9.60
N ILE A 345 -13.74 2.42 10.15
CA ILE A 345 -14.56 1.35 10.72
C ILE A 345 -14.92 0.31 9.65
N ILE A 346 -15.33 0.74 8.46
CA ILE A 346 -15.60 -0.15 7.32
C ILE A 346 -14.35 -0.97 6.98
N SER A 347 -13.17 -0.33 6.92
CA SER A 347 -11.91 -1.02 6.63
C SER A 347 -11.54 -2.05 7.70
N ILE A 348 -11.80 -1.77 8.99
CA ILE A 348 -11.61 -2.74 10.08
C ILE A 348 -12.51 -3.96 9.87
N ILE A 349 -13.80 -3.75 9.56
CA ILE A 349 -14.74 -4.84 9.30
C ILE A 349 -14.27 -5.69 8.11
N LEU A 350 -13.84 -5.06 7.02
CA LEU A 350 -13.34 -5.75 5.83
C LEU A 350 -12.05 -6.52 6.10
N ALA A 351 -11.15 -5.96 6.91
CA ALA A 351 -9.93 -6.63 7.36
C ALA A 351 -10.26 -7.90 8.18
N MET A 352 -11.22 -7.81 9.12
CA MET A 352 -11.67 -8.95 9.90
C MET A 352 -12.31 -10.03 9.01
N ILE A 353 -13.16 -9.65 8.05
CA ILE A 353 -13.76 -10.58 7.09
C ILE A 353 -12.65 -11.26 6.27
N GLY A 354 -11.70 -10.50 5.74
CA GLY A 354 -10.59 -11.03 4.95
C GLY A 354 -9.75 -12.04 5.74
N LEU A 355 -9.40 -11.76 7.00
CA LEU A 355 -8.68 -12.71 7.84
C LEU A 355 -9.52 -13.96 8.17
N ALA A 356 -10.83 -13.80 8.40
CA ALA A 356 -11.71 -14.93 8.65
C ALA A 356 -11.76 -15.91 7.46
N THR A 357 -11.58 -15.43 6.23
CA THR A 357 -11.56 -16.29 5.04
C THR A 357 -10.42 -17.30 5.03
N LEU A 358 -9.32 -17.06 5.74
CA LEU A 358 -8.17 -17.98 5.79
C LEU A 358 -8.53 -19.34 6.40
N LYS A 359 -9.52 -19.40 7.27
CA LYS A 359 -9.95 -20.65 7.91
C LYS A 359 -11.23 -21.23 7.30
N LEU A 360 -11.91 -20.47 6.43
CA LEU A 360 -13.17 -20.94 5.79
C LEU A 360 -12.92 -21.83 4.56
N ARG A 361 -11.66 -22.19 4.33
CA ARG A 361 -11.24 -23.12 3.27
C ARG A 361 -11.47 -24.57 3.67
#